data_aa0467992ed266c393bd51a6e2ee09bd
#
_entry.id   aa0467992ed266c393bd51a6e2ee09bd
#
_cell.length_a   1.000
_cell.length_b   1.000
_cell.length_c   1.000
_cell.angle_alpha   90.00
_cell.angle_beta   90.00
_cell.angle_gamma   90.00
#
_symmetry.space_group_name_H-M   'P 1'
#
loop_
_entity.id
_entity.type
_entity.pdbx_description
1 polymer ?
#
loop_
_entity_poly.entity_id
_entity_poly.type
_entity_poly.pdbx_seq_one_letter_code
_entity_poly.pdbx_strand_id
1 'polypeptide(L)'
;DSIYLIRMAYTTQLIYYYCTYFVCTFAKLNLLNFNERYMSLGMLGNKIGMTQIFDTVGNVIPITVLRVGPCVVTQIKTVATDGYNAIQLGYYSVSEKQLTQPQRGHLKKCGYSSLKYLQEYKTDNVNDFTLGQVIDIDTFKDVNFVTVGGNSIGKGFAGHQKRHNFSRGPMTHGSKNHRAPGSIGAGTTPGRVLPGKKIAG
;
A
#
# COMPACT_ATOMS: atom_id res chain seq x y z
N ASP A 1 20.08 8.38 -7.88
CA ASP A 1 19.31 7.60 -6.86
C ASP A 1 18.86 8.57 -5.77
N SER A 2 17.65 9.12 -5.93
CA SER A 2 17.10 10.08 -4.95
C SER A 2 16.44 9.29 -3.82
N ILE A 3 17.04 9.33 -2.62
CA ILE A 3 16.51 8.73 -1.39
C ILE A 3 15.85 9.84 -0.60
N TYR A 4 14.55 9.72 -0.32
CA TYR A 4 13.80 10.69 0.47
C TYR A 4 13.36 10.11 1.81
N LEU A 5 13.47 10.94 2.85
CA LEU A 5 13.13 10.61 4.22
C LEU A 5 11.72 11.15 4.53
N ILE A 6 10.79 10.27 4.85
CA ILE A 6 9.43 10.64 5.21
C ILE A 6 9.27 10.56 6.72
N ARG A 7 8.93 11.69 7.35
CA ARG A 7 8.56 11.78 8.76
C ARG A 7 7.13 11.28 8.94
N MET A 8 6.94 10.23 9.73
CA MET A 8 5.61 9.81 10.14
C MET A 8 5.18 10.59 11.38
N ALA A 9 4.04 11.30 11.29
CA ALA A 9 3.40 11.92 12.45
C ALA A 9 2.77 10.84 13.33
N TYR A 10 3.02 10.90 14.64
CA TYR A 10 2.56 9.92 15.63
C TYR A 10 1.07 10.04 15.91
N THR A 11 0.34 8.95 15.76
CA THR A 11 -0.72 8.55 16.68
C THR A 11 -0.32 7.18 17.23
N THR A 12 -0.38 7.06 18.53
CA THR A 12 0.10 5.98 19.40
C THR A 12 -0.43 4.59 19.03
N GLN A 13 0.17 3.92 18.04
CA GLN A 13 0.16 2.45 17.95
C GLN A 13 1.35 1.98 17.14
N LEU A 14 2.31 1.34 17.81
CA LEU A 14 3.42 0.61 17.22
C LEU A 14 2.90 -0.60 16.42
N ILE A 15 2.75 -0.42 15.12
CA ILE A 15 2.49 -1.53 14.21
C ILE A 15 3.77 -1.79 13.43
N TYR A 16 4.50 -2.83 13.81
CA TYR A 16 5.64 -3.34 13.04
C TYR A 16 5.12 -4.05 11.79
N TYR A 17 5.25 -3.41 10.63
CA TYR A 17 5.01 -4.06 9.35
C TYR A 17 6.34 -4.32 8.63
N TYR A 18 6.70 -5.59 8.50
CA TYR A 18 7.69 -6.03 7.53
C TYR A 18 6.96 -6.29 6.21
N CYS A 19 7.25 -5.49 5.20
CA CYS A 19 6.69 -5.69 3.85
C CYS A 19 7.83 -5.89 2.85
N THR A 20 7.84 -7.02 2.17
CA THR A 20 8.86 -7.34 1.16
C THR A 20 8.60 -6.68 -0.19
N TYR A 21 7.34 -6.32 -0.49
CA TYR A 21 6.97 -5.56 -1.69
C TYR A 21 5.85 -4.59 -1.35
N PHE A 22 6.15 -3.33 -1.46
CA PHE A 22 5.24 -2.25 -1.10
C PHE A 22 4.88 -1.46 -2.35
N VAL A 23 3.63 -1.55 -2.79
CA VAL A 23 3.06 -0.59 -3.74
C VAL A 23 2.63 0.61 -2.93
N CYS A 24 3.38 1.69 -3.03
CA CYS A 24 3.09 2.91 -2.30
C CYS A 24 2.19 3.80 -3.16
N THR A 25 0.96 4.03 -2.71
CA THR A 25 0.05 4.97 -3.34
C THR A 25 0.13 6.28 -2.58
N PHE A 26 0.72 7.30 -3.17
CA PHE A 26 0.77 8.64 -2.59
C PHE A 26 -0.47 9.42 -3.02
N ALA A 27 -1.21 9.97 -2.09
CA ALA A 27 -2.30 10.89 -2.36
C ALA A 27 -2.04 12.21 -1.63
N LYS A 28 -2.20 13.33 -2.33
CA LYS A 28 -2.09 14.68 -1.77
C LYS A 28 -3.36 14.95 -0.94
N LEU A 29 -3.24 15.03 0.38
CA LEU A 29 -4.35 15.37 1.25
C LEU A 29 -4.31 16.87 1.57
N ASN A 30 -5.14 17.66 0.91
CA ASN A 30 -5.42 19.04 1.31
C ASN A 30 -6.56 19.05 2.34
N LEU A 31 -6.27 19.42 3.59
CA LEU A 31 -7.17 19.41 4.75
C LEU A 31 -8.19 20.56 4.80
N LEU A 32 -8.39 21.29 3.72
CA LEU A 32 -9.32 22.44 3.67
C LEU A 32 -10.20 22.38 2.43
N ASN A 33 -11.18 21.52 2.42
CA ASN A 33 -12.49 21.63 1.76
C ASN A 33 -13.05 20.24 1.47
N PHE A 34 -14.10 19.88 2.16
CA PHE A 34 -14.74 18.54 2.12
C PHE A 34 -15.42 18.19 0.79
N ASN A 35 -15.40 19.09 -0.21
CA ASN A 35 -16.10 18.92 -1.49
C ASN A 35 -15.23 18.79 -2.74
N GLU A 36 -13.92 18.94 -2.63
CA GLU A 36 -13.03 18.69 -3.76
C GLU A 36 -12.19 17.44 -3.49
N ARG A 37 -12.66 16.29 -3.95
CA ARG A 37 -11.83 15.11 -4.12
C ARG A 37 -10.85 15.36 -5.28
N TYR A 38 -9.84 16.17 -5.04
CA TYR A 38 -8.69 16.19 -5.93
C TYR A 38 -8.05 14.79 -5.87
N MET A 39 -8.31 13.99 -6.89
CA MET A 39 -7.61 12.72 -7.07
C MET A 39 -6.19 13.06 -7.50
N SER A 40 -5.34 13.24 -6.53
CA SER A 40 -3.93 13.54 -6.73
C SER A 40 -3.22 12.34 -7.34
N LEU A 41 -2.27 12.63 -8.21
CA LEU A 41 -1.40 11.64 -8.82
C LEU A 41 -0.71 10.79 -7.73
N GLY A 42 -0.86 9.46 -7.81
CA GLY A 42 -0.10 8.54 -7.00
C GLY A 42 1.22 8.16 -7.66
N MET A 43 2.17 7.62 -6.88
CA MET A 43 3.41 7.05 -7.39
C MET A 43 3.67 5.67 -6.79
N LEU A 44 4.43 4.88 -7.50
CA LEU A 44 4.88 3.57 -7.06
C LEU A 44 6.26 3.64 -6.43
N GLY A 45 6.50 2.86 -5.39
CA GLY A 45 7.78 2.81 -4.73
C GLY A 45 8.00 1.55 -3.91
N ASN A 46 9.21 1.39 -3.39
CA ASN A 46 9.61 0.27 -2.55
C ASN A 46 10.03 0.77 -1.16
N LYS A 47 9.61 0.05 -0.12
CA LYS A 47 10.15 0.24 1.23
C LYS A 47 11.55 -0.35 1.29
N ILE A 48 12.54 0.47 1.61
CA ILE A 48 13.93 0.03 1.81
C ILE A 48 14.12 -0.47 3.23
N GLY A 49 13.63 0.30 4.22
CA GLY A 49 13.79 -0.06 5.62
C GLY A 49 13.26 1.01 6.56
N MET A 50 13.60 0.88 7.81
CA MET A 50 13.31 1.86 8.85
C MET A 50 14.60 2.23 9.58
N THR A 51 14.70 3.48 9.98
CA THR A 51 15.81 4.00 10.77
C THR A 51 15.32 5.12 11.67
N GLN A 52 16.23 5.78 12.36
CA GLN A 52 15.94 6.93 13.20
C GLN A 52 16.86 8.10 12.83
N ILE A 53 16.35 9.30 12.99
CA ILE A 53 17.11 10.53 12.91
C ILE A 53 16.94 11.32 14.21
N PHE A 54 17.86 12.22 14.47
CA PHE A 54 17.80 13.11 15.62
C PHE A 54 17.42 14.53 15.18
N ASP A 55 16.52 15.15 15.91
CA ASP A 55 16.20 16.55 15.72
C ASP A 55 17.32 17.44 16.32
N THR A 56 17.31 18.73 15.98
CA THR A 56 18.26 19.74 16.53
C THR A 56 18.25 19.82 18.05
N VAL A 57 17.13 19.42 18.69
CA VAL A 57 16.96 19.37 20.15
C VAL A 57 17.42 18.01 20.75
N GLY A 58 17.81 17.04 19.91
CA GLY A 58 18.24 15.72 20.36
C GLY A 58 17.13 14.68 20.48
N ASN A 59 15.88 14.98 20.07
CA ASN A 59 14.80 14.02 20.09
C ASN A 59 14.97 12.98 18.99
N VAL A 60 14.69 11.72 19.30
CA VAL A 60 14.71 10.61 18.34
C VAL A 60 13.43 10.61 17.52
N ILE A 61 13.56 10.68 16.19
CA ILE A 61 12.45 10.60 15.24
C ILE A 61 12.61 9.31 14.44
N PRO A 62 11.72 8.30 14.61
CA PRO A 62 11.72 7.12 13.75
C PRO A 62 11.22 7.49 12.36
N ILE A 63 11.91 6.99 11.35
CA ILE A 63 11.60 7.23 9.94
C ILE A 63 11.54 5.94 9.16
N THR A 64 10.70 5.92 8.13
CA THR A 64 10.67 4.85 7.11
C THR A 64 11.28 5.38 5.82
N VAL A 65 12.22 4.65 5.28
CA VAL A 65 12.92 5.00 4.03
C VAL A 65 12.20 4.31 2.86
N LEU A 66 11.69 5.11 1.94
CA LEU A 66 11.03 4.65 0.73
C LEU A 66 11.84 5.09 -0.49
N ARG A 67 12.02 4.19 -1.47
CA ARG A 67 12.51 4.53 -2.81
C ARG A 67 11.29 4.68 -3.71
N VAL A 68 11.02 5.88 -4.18
CA VAL A 68 9.87 6.21 -5.01
C VAL A 68 10.35 6.66 -6.39
N GLY A 69 9.71 6.15 -7.46
CA GLY A 69 10.07 6.48 -8.84
C GLY A 69 11.47 6.02 -9.27
N PRO A 70 11.90 6.39 -10.48
CA PRO A 70 11.07 7.03 -11.51
C PRO A 70 9.93 6.12 -12.00
N CYS A 71 8.76 6.69 -12.24
CA CYS A 71 7.59 6.00 -12.79
C CYS A 71 7.37 6.44 -14.24
N VAL A 72 6.94 5.52 -15.09
CA VAL A 72 6.70 5.80 -16.52
C VAL A 72 5.22 5.73 -16.80
N VAL A 73 4.67 6.69 -17.56
CA VAL A 73 3.30 6.65 -18.04
C VAL A 73 3.20 5.60 -19.16
N THR A 74 2.54 4.48 -18.87
CA THR A 74 2.42 3.35 -19.78
C THR A 74 1.13 3.38 -20.60
N GLN A 75 0.08 3.97 -20.08
CA GLN A 75 -1.20 4.15 -20.78
C GLN A 75 -1.94 5.36 -20.24
N ILE A 76 -2.64 6.05 -21.12
CA ILE A 76 -3.55 7.14 -20.81
C ILE A 76 -4.97 6.69 -21.17
N LYS A 77 -5.88 6.73 -20.21
CA LYS A 77 -7.29 6.36 -20.35
C LYS A 77 -8.15 7.60 -20.35
N THR A 78 -9.09 7.67 -21.28
CA THR A 78 -10.01 8.79 -21.43
C THR A 78 -11.45 8.31 -21.37
N VAL A 79 -12.36 9.21 -21.01
CA VAL A 79 -13.81 8.90 -20.96
C VAL A 79 -14.32 8.38 -22.29
N ALA A 80 -13.79 8.90 -23.41
CA ALA A 80 -14.23 8.52 -24.76
C ALA A 80 -13.88 7.07 -25.13
N THR A 81 -12.74 6.57 -24.67
CA THR A 81 -12.23 5.23 -25.02
C THR A 81 -12.50 4.18 -23.94
N ASP A 82 -12.33 4.55 -22.67
CA ASP A 82 -12.34 3.62 -21.54
C ASP A 82 -13.50 3.89 -20.55
N GLY A 83 -14.26 4.96 -20.75
CA GLY A 83 -15.38 5.35 -19.88
C GLY A 83 -14.97 6.09 -18.60
N TYR A 84 -13.68 6.31 -18.36
CA TYR A 84 -13.16 7.07 -17.24
C TYR A 84 -11.78 7.65 -17.54
N ASN A 85 -11.41 8.69 -16.80
CA ASN A 85 -10.11 9.32 -16.92
C ASN A 85 -9.11 8.70 -15.92
N ALA A 86 -7.99 8.19 -16.42
CA ALA A 86 -6.91 7.66 -15.60
C ALA A 86 -5.58 7.63 -16.36
N ILE A 87 -4.50 7.60 -15.62
CA ILE A 87 -3.17 7.29 -16.13
C ILE A 87 -2.67 5.98 -15.52
N GLN A 88 -2.05 5.15 -16.32
CA GLN A 88 -1.38 3.95 -15.85
C GLN A 88 0.12 4.24 -15.72
N LEU A 89 0.66 4.00 -14.52
CA LEU A 89 2.08 4.15 -14.23
C LEU A 89 2.75 2.79 -14.14
N GLY A 90 3.92 2.69 -14.75
CA GLY A 90 4.80 1.54 -14.66
C GLY A 90 6.01 1.83 -13.77
N TYR A 91 6.42 0.85 -12.98
CA TYR A 91 7.53 0.95 -12.06
C TYR A 91 8.36 -0.33 -12.00
N TYR A 92 9.63 -0.18 -11.68
CA TYR A 92 10.61 -1.25 -11.51
C TYR A 92 10.95 -1.99 -12.79
N SER A 93 12.09 -1.65 -13.40
CA SER A 93 12.61 -2.31 -14.59
C SER A 93 13.11 -3.72 -14.26
N VAL A 94 12.72 -4.68 -15.08
CA VAL A 94 13.10 -6.10 -14.95
C VAL A 94 13.58 -6.65 -16.29
N SER A 95 14.19 -7.83 -16.31
CA SER A 95 14.54 -8.47 -17.57
C SER A 95 13.28 -8.93 -18.32
N GLU A 96 13.31 -8.86 -19.64
CA GLU A 96 12.17 -9.25 -20.50
C GLU A 96 11.68 -10.70 -20.27
N LYS A 97 12.57 -11.57 -19.82
CA LYS A 97 12.26 -12.98 -19.52
C LYS A 97 11.28 -13.14 -18.34
N GLN A 98 11.17 -12.14 -17.47
CA GLN A 98 10.27 -12.16 -16.31
C GLN A 98 8.85 -11.72 -16.65
N LEU A 99 8.62 -11.21 -17.86
CA LEU A 99 7.32 -10.74 -18.32
C LEU A 99 6.72 -11.69 -19.32
N THR A 100 5.38 -11.81 -19.26
CA THR A 100 4.64 -12.58 -20.27
C THR A 100 4.59 -11.84 -21.61
N GLN A 101 4.35 -12.57 -22.70
CA GLN A 101 4.24 -11.99 -24.06
C GLN A 101 3.22 -10.84 -24.15
N PRO A 102 1.99 -10.98 -23.60
CA PRO A 102 1.00 -9.88 -23.63
C PRO A 102 1.48 -8.62 -22.89
N GLN A 103 2.14 -8.79 -21.73
CA GLN A 103 2.69 -7.65 -20.97
C GLN A 103 3.76 -6.91 -21.76
N ARG A 104 4.66 -7.63 -22.42
CA ARG A 104 5.67 -7.03 -23.30
C ARG A 104 5.02 -6.28 -24.47
N GLY A 105 3.99 -6.87 -25.09
CA GLY A 105 3.24 -6.21 -26.16
C GLY A 105 2.55 -4.91 -25.71
N HIS A 106 2.00 -4.88 -24.49
CA HIS A 106 1.41 -3.70 -23.90
C HIS A 106 2.45 -2.58 -23.67
N LEU A 107 3.59 -2.92 -23.05
CA LEU A 107 4.65 -1.97 -22.74
C LEU A 107 5.38 -1.43 -23.97
N LYS A 108 5.48 -2.18 -25.04
CA LYS A 108 6.09 -1.71 -26.30
C LYS A 108 5.42 -0.45 -26.86
N LYS A 109 4.13 -0.25 -26.61
CA LYS A 109 3.38 0.93 -27.07
C LYS A 109 3.88 2.23 -26.45
N CYS A 110 4.41 2.19 -25.22
CA CYS A 110 4.96 3.36 -24.53
C CYS A 110 6.49 3.50 -24.71
N GLY A 111 7.13 2.65 -25.53
CA GLY A 111 8.58 2.68 -25.75
C GLY A 111 9.42 1.99 -24.68
N TYR A 112 8.79 1.38 -23.70
CA TYR A 112 9.47 0.61 -22.62
C TYR A 112 9.20 -0.89 -22.79
N SER A 113 10.22 -1.72 -22.62
CA SER A 113 10.08 -3.18 -22.84
C SER A 113 9.79 -3.96 -21.57
N SER A 114 10.07 -3.43 -20.39
CA SER A 114 10.16 -4.28 -19.21
C SER A 114 9.93 -3.55 -17.87
N LEU A 115 8.66 -3.26 -17.55
CA LEU A 115 8.24 -2.76 -16.25
C LEU A 115 7.41 -3.81 -15.52
N LYS A 116 7.72 -4.08 -14.25
CA LYS A 116 7.09 -5.16 -13.47
C LYS A 116 5.75 -4.80 -12.89
N TYR A 117 5.63 -3.61 -12.33
CA TYR A 117 4.42 -3.17 -11.63
C TYR A 117 3.71 -2.10 -12.45
N LEU A 118 2.43 -2.34 -12.71
CA LEU A 118 1.55 -1.41 -13.41
C LEU A 118 0.38 -1.09 -12.48
N GLN A 119 0.10 0.19 -12.28
CA GLN A 119 -1.00 0.66 -11.45
C GLN A 119 -1.68 1.86 -12.09
N GLU A 120 -3.00 1.89 -12.03
CA GLU A 120 -3.81 3.00 -12.54
C GLU A 120 -4.14 4.00 -11.43
N TYR A 121 -4.06 5.26 -11.79
CA TYR A 121 -4.47 6.39 -10.97
C TYR A 121 -5.48 7.21 -11.71
N LYS A 122 -6.66 7.39 -11.14
CA LYS A 122 -7.69 8.27 -11.68
C LYS A 122 -7.21 9.72 -11.53
N THR A 123 -7.37 10.50 -12.58
CA THR A 123 -7.04 11.93 -12.59
C THR A 123 -8.03 12.68 -13.47
N ASP A 124 -8.35 13.90 -13.10
CA ASP A 124 -9.25 14.73 -13.91
C ASP A 124 -8.48 15.36 -15.10
N ASN A 125 -7.19 15.67 -14.91
CA ASN A 125 -6.33 16.32 -15.90
C ASN A 125 -5.47 15.29 -16.64
N VAL A 126 -6.05 14.56 -17.55
CA VAL A 126 -5.34 13.55 -18.36
C VAL A 126 -4.46 14.19 -19.44
N ASN A 127 -4.81 15.40 -19.90
CA ASN A 127 -4.13 16.10 -20.98
C ASN A 127 -2.71 16.59 -20.62
N ASP A 128 -2.40 16.65 -19.31
CA ASP A 128 -1.09 17.10 -18.82
C ASP A 128 -0.02 16.01 -18.95
N PHE A 129 -0.42 14.79 -19.32
CA PHE A 129 0.46 13.64 -19.39
C PHE A 129 0.66 13.14 -20.81
N THR A 130 1.88 12.73 -21.13
CA THR A 130 2.22 12.10 -22.40
C THR A 130 2.64 10.66 -22.23
N LEU A 131 2.35 9.82 -23.21
CA LEU A 131 2.74 8.42 -23.19
C LEU A 131 4.27 8.30 -23.18
N GLY A 132 4.82 7.46 -22.29
CA GLY A 132 6.27 7.34 -22.12
C GLY A 132 6.92 8.42 -21.24
N GLN A 133 6.17 9.38 -20.74
CA GLN A 133 6.67 10.42 -19.83
C GLN A 133 7.18 9.77 -18.52
N VAL A 134 8.34 10.22 -18.06
CA VAL A 134 8.90 9.82 -16.77
C VAL A 134 8.45 10.82 -15.71
N ILE A 135 7.86 10.30 -14.64
CA ILE A 135 7.42 11.07 -13.48
C ILE A 135 8.36 10.75 -12.31
N ASP A 136 9.02 11.77 -11.81
CA ASP A 136 9.93 11.66 -10.67
C ASP A 136 9.30 12.23 -9.40
N ILE A 137 9.93 11.95 -8.27
CA ILE A 137 9.51 12.35 -6.92
C ILE A 137 9.42 13.87 -6.73
N ASP A 138 10.05 14.65 -7.59
CA ASP A 138 10.02 16.12 -7.56
C ASP A 138 8.61 16.70 -7.55
N THR A 139 7.63 15.95 -8.07
CA THR A 139 6.20 16.27 -8.00
C THR A 139 5.67 16.41 -6.57
N PHE A 140 6.37 15.83 -5.58
CA PHE A 140 5.95 15.84 -4.17
C PHE A 140 6.79 16.78 -3.29
N LYS A 141 7.67 17.62 -3.84
CA LYS A 141 8.55 18.52 -3.07
C LYS A 141 7.78 19.44 -2.11
N ASP A 142 6.62 19.92 -2.55
CA ASP A 142 5.79 20.86 -1.77
C ASP A 142 4.76 20.16 -0.88
N VAL A 143 4.80 18.81 -0.80
CA VAL A 143 3.81 18.03 -0.07
C VAL A 143 4.34 17.63 1.30
N ASN A 144 3.67 18.07 2.35
CA ASN A 144 4.03 17.75 3.75
C ASN A 144 3.53 16.36 4.19
N PHE A 145 2.41 15.89 3.67
CA PHE A 145 1.77 14.64 4.07
C PHE A 145 1.41 13.80 2.86
N VAL A 146 1.64 12.49 2.97
CA VAL A 146 1.30 11.52 1.93
C VAL A 146 0.57 10.34 2.54
N THR A 147 -0.37 9.77 1.79
CA THR A 147 -1.03 8.52 2.16
C THR A 147 -0.27 7.36 1.51
N VAL A 148 0.11 6.38 2.31
CA VAL A 148 0.87 5.22 1.85
C VAL A 148 0.01 3.97 1.98
N GLY A 149 -0.21 3.27 0.88
CA GLY A 149 -0.92 1.99 0.82
C GLY A 149 0.02 0.85 0.43
N GLY A 150 -0.24 -0.35 0.94
CA GLY A 150 0.55 -1.52 0.55
C GLY A 150 0.06 -2.80 1.20
N ASN A 151 0.55 -3.93 0.68
CA ASN A 151 0.28 -5.24 1.25
C ASN A 151 1.35 -5.58 2.30
N SER A 152 0.91 -5.95 3.51
CA SER A 152 1.82 -6.42 4.55
C SER A 152 2.37 -7.81 4.21
N ILE A 153 3.51 -8.15 4.84
CA ILE A 153 4.08 -9.50 4.71
C ILE A 153 3.07 -10.55 5.20
N GLY A 154 2.96 -11.64 4.45
CA GLY A 154 2.13 -12.78 4.84
C GLY A 154 2.69 -13.47 6.09
N LYS A 155 1.80 -13.83 7.02
CA LYS A 155 2.16 -14.52 8.29
C LYS A 155 1.70 -15.98 8.34
N GLY A 156 1.23 -16.51 7.21
CA GLY A 156 0.65 -17.84 7.13
C GLY A 156 -0.61 -17.97 7.97
N PHE A 157 -1.03 -19.21 8.25
CA PHE A 157 -2.15 -19.48 9.14
C PHE A 157 -1.75 -19.24 10.60
N ALA A 158 -2.46 -18.35 11.28
CA ALA A 158 -2.20 -17.99 12.67
C ALA A 158 -3.44 -18.28 13.54
N GLY A 159 -3.21 -18.92 14.68
CA GLY A 159 -4.25 -19.19 15.67
C GLY A 159 -4.75 -17.91 16.35
N HIS A 160 -5.89 -17.99 17.02
CA HIS A 160 -6.57 -16.85 17.67
C HIS A 160 -5.67 -16.05 18.61
N GLN A 161 -4.83 -16.72 19.37
CA GLN A 161 -3.93 -16.06 20.33
C GLN A 161 -2.90 -15.20 19.61
N LYS A 162 -2.26 -15.72 18.55
CA LYS A 162 -1.26 -15.00 17.78
C LYS A 162 -1.87 -13.91 16.89
N ARG A 163 -3.03 -14.20 16.29
CA ARG A 163 -3.67 -13.30 15.34
C ARG A 163 -4.44 -12.16 16.01
N HIS A 164 -5.13 -12.48 17.13
CA HIS A 164 -6.08 -11.56 17.78
C HIS A 164 -5.79 -11.31 19.26
N ASN A 165 -4.67 -11.82 19.78
CA ASN A 165 -4.26 -11.69 21.19
C ASN A 165 -5.30 -12.24 22.17
N PHE A 166 -5.92 -13.39 21.86
CA PHE A 166 -6.86 -14.05 22.76
C PHE A 166 -6.12 -14.61 23.96
N SER A 167 -6.73 -14.50 25.15
CA SER A 167 -6.24 -15.14 26.37
C SER A 167 -6.39 -16.65 26.31
N ARG A 168 -5.55 -17.37 27.05
CA ARG A 168 -5.72 -18.80 27.25
C ARG A 168 -6.86 -19.05 28.22
N GLY A 169 -7.54 -20.18 28.06
CA GLY A 169 -8.48 -20.69 29.05
C GLY A 169 -7.78 -21.25 30.32
N PRO A 170 -8.53 -21.59 31.37
CA PRO A 170 -7.99 -22.20 32.58
C PRO A 170 -7.20 -23.49 32.27
N MET A 171 -6.07 -23.69 32.95
CA MET A 171 -5.23 -24.87 32.74
C MET A 171 -5.57 -25.99 33.74
N THR A 172 -6.38 -25.67 34.76
CA THR A 172 -6.79 -26.57 35.84
C THR A 172 -8.32 -26.57 36.01
N HIS A 173 -8.84 -27.12 37.10
CA HIS A 173 -10.28 -27.19 37.40
C HIS A 173 -11.12 -27.90 36.32
N GLY A 174 -10.53 -28.92 35.64
CA GLY A 174 -11.25 -29.71 34.65
C GLY A 174 -11.53 -29.02 33.29
N SER A 175 -10.96 -27.85 33.07
CA SER A 175 -11.12 -27.17 31.79
C SER A 175 -10.46 -27.97 30.65
N LYS A 176 -11.21 -28.19 29.57
CA LYS A 176 -10.70 -28.79 28.31
C LYS A 176 -10.43 -27.75 27.24
N ASN A 177 -10.72 -26.46 27.50
CA ASN A 177 -10.57 -25.36 26.57
C ASN A 177 -9.33 -24.53 26.93
N HIS A 178 -8.14 -25.02 26.61
CA HIS A 178 -6.89 -24.30 26.93
C HIS A 178 -6.52 -23.24 25.90
N ARG A 179 -6.64 -23.57 24.62
CA ARG A 179 -6.24 -22.68 23.50
C ARG A 179 -7.33 -22.48 22.46
N ALA A 180 -8.49 -23.10 22.62
CA ALA A 180 -9.60 -22.95 21.70
C ALA A 180 -10.27 -21.56 21.82
N PRO A 181 -10.97 -21.09 20.80
CA PRO A 181 -11.59 -19.76 20.79
C PRO A 181 -12.74 -19.60 21.78
N GLY A 182 -13.30 -20.71 22.29
CA GLY A 182 -14.53 -20.73 23.05
C GLY A 182 -15.77 -20.61 22.13
N SER A 183 -16.84 -20.02 22.64
CA SER A 183 -18.07 -19.84 21.85
C SER A 183 -17.84 -18.91 20.67
N ILE A 184 -18.32 -19.32 19.49
CA ILE A 184 -18.23 -18.53 18.26
C ILE A 184 -19.56 -17.83 17.94
N GLY A 185 -20.63 -18.08 18.70
CA GLY A 185 -21.93 -17.44 18.54
C GLY A 185 -23.04 -18.14 19.30
N ALA A 186 -24.24 -17.59 19.23
CA ALA A 186 -25.44 -18.22 19.73
C ALA A 186 -25.87 -19.39 18.81
N GLY A 187 -26.68 -20.32 19.33
CA GLY A 187 -27.13 -21.51 18.59
C GLY A 187 -28.22 -21.22 17.57
N THR A 188 -29.49 -21.50 17.91
CA THR A 188 -30.63 -21.49 16.97
C THR A 188 -30.83 -20.14 16.27
N THR A 189 -30.67 -19.04 16.99
CA THR A 189 -30.73 -17.67 16.43
C THR A 189 -29.44 -16.93 16.78
N PRO A 190 -28.63 -16.51 15.83
CA PRO A 190 -28.81 -16.35 14.38
C PRO A 190 -28.58 -17.62 13.53
N GLY A 191 -28.22 -18.77 14.09
CA GLY A 191 -27.97 -20.02 13.37
C GLY A 191 -26.71 -20.01 12.50
N ARG A 192 -25.87 -18.97 12.61
CA ARG A 192 -24.63 -18.79 11.84
C ARG A 192 -23.58 -18.00 12.63
N VAL A 193 -22.35 -18.10 12.25
CA VAL A 193 -21.29 -17.21 12.72
C VAL A 193 -21.40 -15.86 11.99
N LEU A 194 -21.41 -14.76 12.74
CA LEU A 194 -21.54 -13.43 12.14
C LEU A 194 -20.26 -13.03 11.36
N PRO A 195 -20.40 -12.27 10.28
CA PRO A 195 -19.26 -11.68 9.58
C PRO A 195 -18.38 -10.85 10.52
N GLY A 196 -17.06 -10.85 10.30
CA GLY A 196 -16.11 -10.12 11.13
C GLY A 196 -15.75 -10.78 12.46
N LYS A 197 -16.29 -11.96 12.78
CA LYS A 197 -15.89 -12.73 13.98
C LYS A 197 -14.40 -13.04 13.91
N LYS A 198 -13.68 -12.75 15.02
CA LYS A 198 -12.24 -13.01 15.13
C LYS A 198 -11.96 -14.51 15.22
N ILE A 199 -11.48 -15.10 14.16
CA ILE A 199 -11.19 -16.55 14.03
C ILE A 199 -9.74 -16.72 13.54
N ALA A 200 -9.18 -17.91 13.71
CA ALA A 200 -7.90 -18.29 13.14
C ALA A 200 -7.90 -18.15 11.59
N GLY A 201 -6.75 -17.88 11.02
CA GLY A 201 -6.62 -17.71 9.58
C GLY A 201 -5.27 -17.14 9.15
#